data_dbbe1a65e20f14e8d1b5021e7d863a33
#
_entry.id   dbbe1a65e20f14e8d1b5021e7d863a33
#
_cell.length_a   1.000
_cell.length_b   1.000
_cell.length_c   1.000
_cell.angle_alpha   90.00
_cell.angle_beta   90.00
_cell.angle_gamma   90.00
#
_symmetry.space_group_name_H-M   'P 1'
#
loop_
_entity.id
_entity.type
_entity.pdbx_description
1 polymer ?
#
loop_
_entity_poly.entity_id
_entity_poly.type
_entity_poly.pdbx_seq_one_letter_code
_entity_poly.pdbx_strand_id
1 'polypeptide(L)'
;MPKDRTRRRFLASDVQLVVERSSEHPVEYAIVLLVLRNGRWGTVRTFDNAHDPSEHHEHAYVGLEKQSPTVTYGPVNDAMYAAELKLLRDWRDIVHAWEHMQ
;
A
#
# COMPACT_ATOMS: atom_id res chain seq x y z
N MET A 1 17.71 -3.06 2.59
CA MET A 1 17.84 -1.81 1.82
C MET A 1 16.96 -0.75 2.40
N PRO A 2 17.47 0.45 2.72
CA PRO A 2 16.60 1.52 3.17
C PRO A 2 15.74 2.05 2.02
N LYS A 3 14.48 2.34 2.32
CA LYS A 3 13.56 2.99 1.39
C LYS A 3 13.81 4.50 1.49
N ASP A 4 14.74 4.98 0.68
CA ASP A 4 15.24 6.34 0.72
C ASP A 4 14.48 7.32 -0.16
N ARG A 5 13.46 6.85 -0.87
CA ARG A 5 12.59 7.69 -1.71
C ARG A 5 11.14 7.53 -1.28
N THR A 6 10.47 8.65 -1.04
CA THR A 6 9.07 8.68 -0.62
C THR A 6 8.29 9.66 -1.48
N ARG A 7 7.12 9.22 -1.94
CA ARG A 7 6.19 10.07 -2.67
C ARG A 7 4.82 9.97 -2.00
N ARG A 8 4.23 11.11 -1.68
CA ARG A 8 2.91 11.20 -1.06
C ARG A 8 1.93 11.87 -1.99
N ARG A 9 0.70 11.35 -2.01
CA ARG A 9 -0.36 11.92 -2.81
C ARG A 9 -1.66 11.89 -2.00
N PHE A 10 -2.32 13.05 -1.87
CA PHE A 10 -3.65 13.11 -1.30
C PHE A 10 -4.67 12.75 -2.36
N LEU A 11 -5.48 11.72 -2.10
CA LEU A 11 -6.59 11.32 -2.95
C LEU A 11 -7.88 12.02 -2.53
N ALA A 12 -7.93 12.44 -1.28
CA ALA A 12 -8.94 13.30 -0.67
C ALA A 12 -8.27 13.98 0.53
N SER A 13 -8.94 14.91 1.19
CA SER A 13 -8.38 15.59 2.36
C SER A 13 -8.03 14.63 3.49
N ASP A 14 -8.71 13.48 3.55
CA ASP A 14 -8.57 12.47 4.59
C ASP A 14 -8.04 11.14 4.07
N VAL A 15 -7.49 11.09 2.85
CA VAL A 15 -6.96 9.87 2.24
C VAL A 15 -5.62 10.15 1.56
N GLN A 16 -4.60 9.39 1.94
CA GLN A 16 -3.27 9.48 1.34
C GLN A 16 -2.83 8.16 0.72
N LEU A 17 -2.16 8.28 -0.41
CA LEU A 17 -1.38 7.22 -1.02
C LEU A 17 0.10 7.55 -0.81
N VAL A 18 0.84 6.63 -0.17
CA VAL A 18 2.27 6.80 0.10
C VAL A 18 3.04 5.70 -0.61
N VAL A 19 4.03 6.08 -1.41
CA VAL A 19 4.93 5.15 -2.08
C VAL A 19 6.33 5.36 -1.54
N GLU A 20 6.89 4.33 -0.94
CA GLU A 20 8.26 4.32 -0.45
C GLU A 20 9.04 3.26 -1.22
N ARG A 21 10.25 3.59 -1.64
CA ARG A 21 11.11 2.64 -2.35
C ARG A 21 12.57 2.91 -2.12
N SER A 22 13.40 1.89 -2.31
CA SER A 22 14.86 2.07 -2.38
C SER A 22 15.25 2.59 -3.75
N SER A 23 16.32 3.41 -3.81
CA SER A 23 16.92 3.84 -5.07
C SER A 23 17.88 2.80 -5.65
N GLU A 24 18.35 1.87 -4.82
CA GLU A 24 19.28 0.81 -5.21
C GLU A 24 18.54 -0.45 -5.63
N HIS A 25 19.20 -1.28 -6.43
CA HIS A 25 18.67 -2.58 -6.85
C HIS A 25 19.24 -3.71 -6.01
N PRO A 26 18.46 -4.77 -5.74
CA PRO A 26 17.06 -4.92 -6.13
C PRO A 26 16.16 -3.95 -5.38
N VAL A 27 15.16 -3.42 -6.07
CA VAL A 27 14.24 -2.43 -5.47
C VAL A 27 13.38 -3.08 -4.42
N GLU A 28 13.38 -2.48 -3.22
CA GLU A 28 12.46 -2.78 -2.14
C GLU A 28 11.46 -1.65 -2.02
N TYR A 29 10.16 -1.97 -1.90
CA TYR A 29 9.11 -0.96 -1.86
C TYR A 29 8.02 -1.29 -0.85
N ALA A 30 7.30 -0.24 -0.46
CA ALA A 30 6.01 -0.33 0.23
C ALA A 30 5.08 0.74 -0.31
N ILE A 31 3.85 0.36 -0.63
CA ILE A 31 2.80 1.27 -1.08
C ILE A 31 1.66 1.15 -0.08
N VAL A 32 1.24 2.28 0.50
CA VAL A 32 0.33 2.29 1.64
C VAL A 32 -0.83 3.25 1.36
N LEU A 33 -2.04 2.78 1.61
CA LEU A 33 -3.24 3.60 1.61
C LEU A 33 -3.58 3.94 3.06
N LEU A 34 -3.61 5.24 3.37
CA LEU A 34 -3.88 5.77 4.70
C LEU A 34 -5.18 6.57 4.72
N VAL A 35 -5.93 6.45 5.79
CA VAL A 35 -7.17 7.20 6.01
C VAL A 35 -7.12 7.89 7.36
N LEU A 36 -7.54 9.16 7.40
CA LEU A 36 -7.63 9.94 8.63
C LEU A 36 -9.00 9.71 9.26
N ARG A 37 -9.02 9.19 10.49
CA ARG A 37 -10.23 9.02 11.28
C ARG A 37 -9.92 9.38 12.74
N ASN A 38 -10.79 10.17 13.34
CA ASN A 38 -10.64 10.58 14.74
C ASN A 38 -9.27 11.20 15.04
N GLY A 39 -8.75 12.02 14.11
CA GLY A 39 -7.46 12.69 14.26
C GLY A 39 -6.23 11.80 14.07
N ARG A 40 -6.40 10.55 13.60
CA ARG A 40 -5.29 9.61 13.40
C ARG A 40 -5.32 9.03 12.00
N TRP A 41 -4.12 8.88 11.42
CA TRP A 41 -3.92 8.18 10.16
C TRP A 41 -3.83 6.68 10.42
N GLY A 42 -4.72 5.91 9.80
CA GLY A 42 -4.71 4.46 9.90
C GLY A 42 -4.41 3.82 8.56
N THR A 43 -3.73 2.68 8.59
CA THR A 43 -3.42 1.91 7.39
C THR A 43 -4.63 1.08 6.98
N VAL A 44 -5.00 1.15 5.71
CA VAL A 44 -6.16 0.44 5.15
C VAL A 44 -5.73 -0.68 4.21
N ARG A 45 -4.69 -0.47 3.44
CA ARG A 45 -4.15 -1.44 2.49
C ARG A 45 -2.68 -1.21 2.29
N THR A 46 -1.90 -2.29 2.17
CA THR A 46 -0.47 -2.21 1.86
C THR A 46 -0.08 -3.16 0.74
N PHE A 47 0.92 -2.74 -0.03
CA PHE A 47 1.61 -3.58 -1.02
C PHE A 47 3.09 -3.47 -0.74
N ASP A 48 3.80 -4.58 -0.71
CA ASP A 48 5.25 -4.57 -0.47
C ASP A 48 5.92 -5.83 -1.05
N ASN A 49 7.25 -5.82 -1.08
CA ASN A 49 8.08 -6.95 -1.45
C ASN A 49 9.17 -7.22 -0.41
N ALA A 50 8.87 -7.02 0.87
CA ALA A 50 9.87 -7.05 1.93
C ALA A 50 10.63 -8.37 2.08
N HIS A 51 10.03 -9.51 1.71
CA HIS A 51 10.65 -10.82 1.89
C HIS A 51 11.53 -11.24 0.72
N ASP A 52 11.14 -10.90 -0.50
CA ASP A 52 11.85 -11.26 -1.73
C ASP A 52 11.52 -10.23 -2.81
N PRO A 53 12.52 -9.71 -3.54
CA PRO A 53 12.27 -8.67 -4.55
C PRO A 53 11.24 -9.03 -5.61
N SER A 54 11.08 -10.32 -5.93
CA SER A 54 10.11 -10.79 -6.94
C SER A 54 8.80 -11.27 -6.35
N GLU A 55 8.65 -11.25 -5.01
CA GLU A 55 7.46 -11.72 -4.31
C GLU A 55 6.71 -10.54 -3.72
N HIS A 56 5.50 -10.29 -4.21
CA HIS A 56 4.72 -9.10 -3.89
C HIS A 56 3.53 -9.45 -3.02
N HIS A 57 3.39 -8.77 -1.91
CA HIS A 57 2.38 -9.00 -0.89
C HIS A 57 1.37 -7.86 -0.88
N GLU A 58 0.09 -8.19 -0.93
CA GLU A 58 -0.99 -7.24 -0.70
C GLU A 58 -1.70 -7.62 0.59
N HIS A 59 -1.72 -6.70 1.57
CA HIS A 59 -2.40 -6.90 2.84
C HIS A 59 -3.58 -5.96 2.97
N ALA A 60 -4.76 -6.53 3.23
CA ALA A 60 -5.91 -5.77 3.73
C ALA A 60 -5.78 -5.60 5.24
N TYR A 61 -6.51 -4.65 5.80
CA TYR A 61 -6.60 -4.45 7.25
C TYR A 61 -8.06 -4.52 7.68
N VAL A 62 -8.29 -5.10 8.85
CA VAL A 62 -9.58 -5.06 9.55
C VAL A 62 -9.32 -4.28 10.84
N GLY A 63 -9.85 -3.06 10.92
CA GLY A 63 -9.45 -2.15 11.97
C GLY A 63 -7.95 -1.90 11.93
N LEU A 64 -7.24 -2.21 13.00
CA LEU A 64 -5.79 -2.08 13.10
C LEU A 64 -5.04 -3.37 12.76
N GLU A 65 -5.77 -4.45 12.48
CA GLU A 65 -5.15 -5.77 12.26
C GLU A 65 -4.83 -6.04 10.81
N LYS A 66 -3.55 -6.28 10.54
CA LYS A 66 -3.04 -6.68 9.24
C LYS A 66 -3.47 -8.11 8.94
N GLN A 67 -4.12 -8.31 7.81
CA GLN A 67 -4.58 -9.64 7.38
C GLN A 67 -3.49 -10.36 6.60
N SER A 68 -3.65 -11.68 6.46
CA SER A 68 -2.76 -12.52 5.64
C SER A 68 -2.71 -11.98 4.20
N PRO A 69 -1.55 -12.06 3.54
CA PRO A 69 -1.38 -11.45 2.23
C PRO A 69 -2.00 -12.27 1.10
N THR A 70 -2.38 -11.54 0.05
CA THR A 70 -2.44 -12.11 -1.30
C THR A 70 -1.04 -11.94 -1.90
N VAL A 71 -0.50 -13.00 -2.47
CA VAL A 71 0.88 -13.02 -2.99
C VAL A 71 0.86 -13.13 -4.51
N THR A 72 1.64 -12.27 -5.16
CA THR A 72 1.91 -12.34 -6.59
C THR A 72 3.40 -12.30 -6.85
N TYR A 73 3.81 -12.69 -8.06
CA TYR A 73 5.22 -12.77 -8.43
C TYR A 73 5.46 -12.01 -9.71
N GLY A 74 6.67 -11.54 -9.91
CA GLY A 74 7.07 -10.89 -11.14
C GLY A 74 7.97 -9.68 -10.96
N PRO A 75 8.26 -8.96 -12.05
CA PRO A 75 9.13 -7.79 -12.01
C PRO A 75 8.58 -6.69 -11.11
N VAL A 76 9.47 -6.05 -10.36
CA VAL A 76 9.11 -5.03 -9.37
C VAL A 76 8.36 -3.85 -10.00
N ASN A 77 8.86 -3.35 -11.13
CA ASN A 77 8.23 -2.18 -11.76
C ASN A 77 6.80 -2.46 -12.18
N ASP A 78 6.53 -3.65 -12.70
CA ASP A 78 5.18 -4.07 -13.08
C ASP A 78 4.28 -4.19 -11.85
N ALA A 79 4.78 -4.76 -10.77
CA ALA A 79 4.04 -4.94 -9.53
C ALA A 79 3.71 -3.60 -8.87
N MET A 80 4.68 -2.67 -8.82
CA MET A 80 4.46 -1.33 -8.27
C MET A 80 3.43 -0.55 -9.09
N TYR A 81 3.54 -0.61 -10.41
CA TYR A 81 2.59 0.06 -11.31
C TYR A 81 1.17 -0.48 -11.11
N ALA A 82 1.03 -1.80 -11.08
CA ALA A 82 -0.27 -2.45 -10.88
C ALA A 82 -0.87 -2.09 -9.52
N ALA A 83 -0.06 -2.05 -8.47
CA ALA A 83 -0.51 -1.70 -7.12
C ALA A 83 -1.01 -0.25 -7.05
N GLU A 84 -0.24 0.70 -7.59
CA GLU A 84 -0.66 2.10 -7.62
C GLU A 84 -1.95 2.27 -8.43
N LEU A 85 -2.03 1.63 -9.60
CA LEU A 85 -3.21 1.72 -10.47
C LEU A 85 -4.45 1.19 -9.77
N LYS A 86 -4.32 0.06 -9.08
CA LYS A 86 -5.42 -0.52 -8.30
C LYS A 86 -5.91 0.44 -7.22
N LEU A 87 -4.99 1.03 -6.46
CA LEU A 87 -5.35 1.97 -5.39
C LEU A 87 -5.98 3.26 -5.95
N LEU A 88 -5.45 3.80 -7.04
CA LEU A 88 -6.02 4.99 -7.68
C LEU A 88 -7.42 4.73 -8.22
N ARG A 89 -7.67 3.53 -8.72
CA ARG A 89 -8.98 3.14 -9.25
C ARG A 89 -9.98 2.79 -8.16
N ASP A 90 -9.55 2.05 -7.14
CA ASP A 90 -10.45 1.36 -6.21
C ASP A 90 -10.44 1.93 -4.78
N TRP A 91 -9.69 2.99 -4.48
CA TRP A 91 -9.52 3.45 -3.10
C TRP A 91 -10.83 3.76 -2.38
N ARG A 92 -11.84 4.28 -3.07
CA ARG A 92 -13.13 4.57 -2.44
C ARG A 92 -13.82 3.31 -1.96
N ASP A 93 -13.81 2.28 -2.78
CA ASP A 93 -14.40 0.98 -2.44
C ASP A 93 -13.61 0.30 -1.32
N ILE A 94 -12.29 0.39 -1.37
CA ILE A 94 -11.41 -0.18 -0.34
C ILE A 94 -11.65 0.50 1.01
N VAL A 95 -11.71 1.81 1.05
CA VAL A 95 -11.97 2.58 2.28
C VAL A 95 -13.37 2.28 2.81
N HIS A 96 -14.36 2.23 1.94
CA HIS A 96 -15.74 1.91 2.32
C HIS A 96 -15.83 0.52 2.98
N ALA A 97 -15.22 -0.48 2.36
CA ALA A 97 -15.19 -1.83 2.91
C ALA A 97 -14.47 -1.87 4.27
N TRP A 98 -13.35 -1.18 4.40
CA TRP A 98 -12.60 -1.10 5.66
C TRP A 98 -13.45 -0.47 6.78
N GLU A 99 -14.17 0.61 6.48
CA GLU A 99 -15.05 1.27 7.46
C GLU A 99 -16.19 0.36 7.94
N HIS A 100 -16.67 -0.53 7.09
CA HIS A 100 -17.79 -1.42 7.41
C HIS A 100 -17.37 -2.76 8.00
N MET A 101 -16.08 -3.06 8.07
CA MET A 101 -15.55 -4.31 8.62
C MET A 101 -14.98 -4.17 10.03
N GLN A 102 -15.16 -3.02 10.63
CA GLN A 102 -14.64 -2.76 11.98
C GLN A 102 -15.62 -3.18 13.07
#